data_21b1ff11a7c2da18f144a316ba3f6df2
#
_entry.id   21b1ff11a7c2da18f144a316ba3f6df2
#
_cell.length_a   1.000
_cell.length_b   1.000
_cell.length_c   1.000
_cell.angle_alpha   90.00
_cell.angle_beta   90.00
_cell.angle_gamma   90.00
#
_symmetry.space_group_name_H-M   'P 1'
#
loop_
_entity.id
_entity.type
_entity.pdbx_description
1 polymer ?
#
loop_
_entity_poly.entity_id
_entity_poly.type
_entity_poly.pdbx_seq_one_letter_code
_entity_poly.pdbx_strand_id
1 'polypeptide(L)'
;MSKNNNIIYFGVGAVIGITALALLLRKILVKYRVVSVAKKEWEGWGSPTIEIDGKQTRKGGFEANRGFAQRVGEYWRVGTGQKFDGTDTDVAWSSAFISYIMKKGGAGKKFVYNPSHSKYITDSISNRKKGLVQKPFVAYKLNEYAPKVGDLICYSRQRGVSYNSSYPYKSHCDIVVSKGKNKIEVIGGNVNNSVTKKIISTDNRGIVNDKKYDWFTVIKTNI
;
A
#
# COMPACT_ATOMS: atom_id res chain seq x y z
N MET A 1 -41.55 33.29 -29.61
CA MET A 1 -40.18 33.47 -29.11
C MET A 1 -39.96 32.46 -28.00
N SER A 2 -39.43 31.28 -28.32
CA SER A 2 -38.96 30.31 -27.34
C SER A 2 -38.07 29.28 -28.06
N LYS A 3 -36.80 29.61 -28.24
CA LYS A 3 -35.76 28.67 -28.69
C LYS A 3 -34.43 29.24 -28.19
N ASN A 4 -33.96 28.89 -26.99
CA ASN A 4 -32.54 29.05 -26.67
C ASN A 4 -32.09 28.46 -25.30
N ASN A 5 -32.96 27.77 -24.51
CA ASN A 5 -32.54 27.30 -23.19
C ASN A 5 -32.03 25.85 -23.15
N ASN A 6 -32.16 25.06 -24.23
CA ASN A 6 -31.76 23.63 -24.17
C ASN A 6 -30.28 23.36 -24.50
N ILE A 7 -29.60 24.29 -25.18
CA ILE A 7 -28.19 24.07 -25.61
C ILE A 7 -27.19 24.19 -24.41
N ILE A 8 -27.51 25.08 -23.45
CA ILE A 8 -26.62 25.32 -22.29
C ILE A 8 -26.58 24.11 -21.34
N TYR A 9 -27.71 23.41 -21.13
CA TYR A 9 -27.77 22.24 -20.25
C TYR A 9 -27.01 21.03 -20.80
N PHE A 10 -27.01 20.82 -22.12
CA PHE A 10 -26.20 19.74 -22.73
C PHE A 10 -24.71 20.00 -22.65
N GLY A 11 -24.25 21.22 -22.78
CA GLY A 11 -22.83 21.59 -22.68
C GLY A 11 -22.26 21.39 -21.25
N VAL A 12 -23.01 21.83 -20.24
CA VAL A 12 -22.57 21.70 -18.81
C VAL A 12 -22.54 20.23 -18.37
N GLY A 13 -23.54 19.44 -18.73
CA GLY A 13 -23.56 18.02 -18.40
C GLY A 13 -22.40 17.23 -19.04
N ALA A 14 -22.06 17.52 -20.29
CA ALA A 14 -20.95 16.89 -21.01
C ALA A 14 -19.60 17.26 -20.39
N VAL A 15 -19.36 18.51 -20.01
CA VAL A 15 -18.10 18.95 -19.37
C VAL A 15 -17.94 18.33 -17.99
N ILE A 16 -19.00 18.24 -17.18
CA ILE A 16 -18.96 17.56 -15.87
C ILE A 16 -18.65 16.07 -16.03
N GLY A 17 -19.25 15.40 -17.02
CA GLY A 17 -18.97 13.99 -17.30
C GLY A 17 -17.52 13.74 -17.72
N ILE A 18 -16.94 14.57 -18.57
CA ILE A 18 -15.54 14.46 -19.03
C ILE A 18 -14.56 14.69 -17.87
N THR A 19 -14.80 15.69 -17.02
CA THR A 19 -13.93 15.96 -15.86
C THR A 19 -13.99 14.85 -14.81
N ALA A 20 -15.17 14.29 -14.54
CA ALA A 20 -15.33 13.15 -13.61
C ALA A 20 -14.62 11.90 -14.13
N LEU A 21 -14.74 11.60 -15.43
CA LEU A 21 -14.05 10.47 -16.08
C LEU A 21 -12.52 10.64 -16.04
N ALA A 22 -12.02 11.85 -16.34
CA ALA A 22 -10.59 12.17 -16.28
C ALA A 22 -10.01 11.99 -14.86
N LEU A 23 -10.75 12.41 -13.82
CA LEU A 23 -10.36 12.22 -12.42
C LEU A 23 -10.35 10.73 -12.02
N LEU A 24 -11.31 9.95 -12.49
CA LEU A 24 -11.38 8.52 -12.26
C LEU A 24 -10.20 7.79 -12.93
N LEU A 25 -9.94 8.09 -14.20
CA LEU A 25 -8.80 7.53 -14.95
C LEU A 25 -7.48 7.90 -14.28
N ARG A 26 -7.30 9.12 -13.81
CA ARG A 26 -6.11 9.55 -13.08
C ARG A 26 -5.90 8.74 -11.80
N LYS A 27 -6.95 8.46 -11.03
CA LYS A 27 -6.88 7.60 -9.83
C LYS A 27 -6.45 6.17 -10.18
N ILE A 28 -7.08 5.59 -11.21
CA ILE A 28 -6.72 4.24 -11.69
C ILE A 28 -5.25 4.20 -12.12
N LEU A 29 -4.78 5.20 -12.85
CA LEU A 29 -3.40 5.29 -13.31
C LEU A 29 -2.38 5.42 -12.16
N VAL A 30 -2.69 6.18 -11.09
CA VAL A 30 -1.80 6.28 -9.92
C VAL A 30 -1.73 4.95 -9.20
N LYS A 31 -2.87 4.31 -8.95
CA LYS A 31 -2.93 3.00 -8.30
C LYS A 31 -2.15 1.93 -9.10
N TYR A 32 -2.34 1.90 -10.42
CA TYR A 32 -1.59 1.02 -11.32
C TYR A 32 -0.08 1.27 -11.23
N ARG A 33 0.37 2.54 -11.26
CA ARG A 33 1.79 2.90 -11.16
C ARG A 33 2.40 2.49 -9.84
N VAL A 34 1.71 2.70 -8.70
CA VAL A 34 2.19 2.26 -7.38
C VAL A 34 2.43 0.74 -7.37
N VAL A 35 1.47 -0.04 -7.88
CA VAL A 35 1.60 -1.51 -8.00
C VAL A 35 2.74 -1.90 -8.94
N SER A 36 2.87 -1.22 -10.08
CA SER A 36 3.95 -1.46 -11.05
C SER A 36 5.33 -1.20 -10.45
N VAL A 37 5.48 -0.10 -9.69
CA VAL A 37 6.74 0.19 -8.97
C VAL A 37 7.04 -0.92 -7.97
N ALA A 38 6.07 -1.36 -7.17
CA ALA A 38 6.29 -2.43 -6.20
C ALA A 38 6.72 -3.76 -6.85
N LYS A 39 6.10 -4.13 -7.97
CA LYS A 39 6.46 -5.33 -8.74
C LYS A 39 7.87 -5.22 -9.33
N LYS A 40 8.22 -4.08 -9.93
CA LYS A 40 9.56 -3.83 -10.46
C LYS A 40 10.65 -3.90 -9.39
N GLU A 41 10.37 -3.36 -8.19
CA GLU A 41 11.30 -3.52 -7.07
C GLU A 41 11.45 -4.99 -6.68
N TRP A 42 10.37 -5.73 -6.49
CA TRP A 42 10.41 -7.14 -6.17
C TRP A 42 11.19 -7.97 -7.21
N GLU A 43 11.00 -7.70 -8.50
CA GLU A 43 11.77 -8.31 -9.59
C GLU A 43 13.26 -7.98 -9.48
N GLY A 44 13.60 -6.70 -9.22
CA GLY A 44 14.98 -6.24 -9.03
C GLY A 44 15.68 -6.87 -7.81
N TRP A 45 14.92 -7.32 -6.81
CA TRP A 45 15.44 -8.08 -5.66
C TRP A 45 15.53 -9.59 -5.91
N GLY A 46 15.30 -10.07 -7.12
CA GLY A 46 15.38 -11.49 -7.49
C GLY A 46 14.08 -12.27 -7.30
N SER A 47 12.96 -11.57 -7.15
CA SER A 47 11.60 -12.15 -7.05
C SER A 47 11.40 -13.12 -5.86
N PRO A 48 11.89 -12.80 -4.63
CA PRO A 48 11.71 -13.67 -3.48
C PRO A 48 10.23 -13.81 -3.14
N THR A 49 9.80 -15.04 -2.83
CA THR A 49 8.38 -15.36 -2.61
C THR A 49 8.20 -16.27 -1.40
N ILE A 50 7.20 -15.95 -0.58
CA ILE A 50 6.74 -16.77 0.55
C ILE A 50 5.34 -17.27 0.21
N GLU A 51 5.17 -18.59 0.18
CA GLU A 51 3.92 -19.27 -0.14
C GLU A 51 2.89 -19.22 1.01
N ILE A 52 1.66 -19.66 0.74
CA ILE A 52 0.58 -19.69 1.75
C ILE A 52 0.96 -20.51 2.99
N ASP A 53 1.74 -21.57 2.83
CA ASP A 53 2.22 -22.39 3.94
C ASP A 53 3.37 -21.71 4.76
N GLY A 54 3.85 -20.56 4.31
CA GLY A 54 4.95 -19.82 4.92
C GLY A 54 6.33 -20.20 4.40
N LYS A 55 6.42 -21.18 3.49
CA LYS A 55 7.68 -21.62 2.88
C LYS A 55 8.18 -20.56 1.90
N GLN A 56 9.43 -20.17 2.06
CA GLN A 56 10.10 -19.31 1.09
C GLN A 56 10.62 -20.16 -0.07
N THR A 57 10.02 -20.02 -1.25
CA THR A 57 10.36 -20.80 -2.45
C THR A 57 11.50 -20.18 -3.25
N ARG A 58 11.77 -18.90 -3.05
CA ARG A 58 12.87 -18.18 -3.70
C ARG A 58 13.46 -17.15 -2.74
N LYS A 59 14.79 -17.17 -2.58
CA LYS A 59 15.54 -16.16 -1.82
C LYS A 59 15.80 -14.94 -2.71
N GLY A 60 15.75 -13.75 -2.13
CA GLY A 60 16.11 -12.49 -2.77
C GLY A 60 17.51 -12.02 -2.42
N GLY A 61 17.85 -10.82 -2.86
CA GLY A 61 19.04 -10.12 -2.40
C GLY A 61 18.97 -9.82 -0.91
N PHE A 62 20.13 -9.64 -0.30
CA PHE A 62 20.27 -9.29 1.11
C PHE A 62 20.57 -7.78 1.24
N GLU A 63 19.89 -7.10 2.15
CA GLU A 63 19.89 -5.64 2.26
C GLU A 63 21.30 -5.01 2.41
N ALA A 64 22.21 -5.65 3.12
CA ALA A 64 23.56 -5.14 3.34
C ALA A 64 24.53 -5.41 2.18
N ASN A 65 24.15 -6.23 1.19
CA ASN A 65 24.99 -6.49 0.02
C ASN A 65 25.09 -5.26 -0.88
N ARG A 66 26.28 -5.08 -1.49
CA ARG A 66 26.52 -4.01 -2.46
C ARG A 66 25.44 -4.01 -3.56
N GLY A 67 24.92 -2.83 -3.89
CA GLY A 67 23.79 -2.64 -4.81
C GLY A 67 22.44 -2.65 -4.11
N PHE A 68 22.17 -3.61 -3.23
CA PHE A 68 20.95 -3.64 -2.43
C PHE A 68 20.99 -2.60 -1.31
N ALA A 69 22.15 -2.40 -0.65
CA ALA A 69 22.31 -1.37 0.37
C ALA A 69 22.01 0.03 -0.20
N GLN A 70 22.56 0.36 -1.35
CA GLN A 70 22.27 1.63 -2.03
C GLN A 70 20.78 1.74 -2.42
N ARG A 71 20.15 0.61 -2.79
CA ARG A 71 18.73 0.59 -3.12
C ARG A 71 17.85 0.87 -1.90
N VAL A 72 18.18 0.31 -0.74
CA VAL A 72 17.54 0.65 0.55
C VAL A 72 17.75 2.14 0.86
N GLY A 73 18.94 2.67 0.62
CA GLY A 73 19.23 4.09 0.76
C GLY A 73 18.35 4.98 -0.12
N GLU A 74 18.01 4.52 -1.34
CA GLU A 74 17.05 5.25 -2.18
C GLU A 74 15.64 5.22 -1.59
N TYR A 75 15.20 4.10 -0.99
CA TYR A 75 13.90 4.03 -0.31
C TYR A 75 13.82 5.04 0.82
N TRP A 76 14.87 5.14 1.64
CA TRP A 76 14.94 6.10 2.73
C TRP A 76 14.92 7.54 2.22
N ARG A 77 15.84 7.87 1.33
CA ARG A 77 16.00 9.23 0.81
C ARG A 77 14.75 9.72 0.08
N VAL A 78 14.20 8.92 -0.83
CA VAL A 78 13.03 9.29 -1.64
C VAL A 78 11.75 9.17 -0.83
N GLY A 79 11.57 8.08 -0.07
CA GLY A 79 10.34 7.79 0.67
C GLY A 79 10.12 8.73 1.84
N THR A 80 11.15 8.95 2.66
CA THR A 80 11.01 9.65 3.95
C THR A 80 11.99 10.80 4.18
N GLY A 81 12.95 11.02 3.27
CA GLY A 81 13.96 12.08 3.39
C GLY A 81 15.10 11.75 4.36
N GLN A 82 15.22 10.52 4.84
CA GLN A 82 16.28 10.09 5.75
C GLN A 82 17.51 9.54 5.01
N LYS A 83 18.64 9.45 5.72
CA LYS A 83 19.96 9.13 5.15
C LYS A 83 20.47 7.73 5.54
N PHE A 84 19.60 6.83 5.94
CA PHE A 84 19.96 5.43 6.16
C PHE A 84 20.13 4.67 4.85
N ASP A 85 20.81 3.51 4.90
CA ASP A 85 20.88 2.56 3.80
C ASP A 85 20.78 1.10 4.29
N GLY A 86 21.04 0.12 3.43
CA GLY A 86 20.92 -1.30 3.80
C GLY A 86 22.01 -1.80 4.73
N THR A 87 23.07 -1.02 4.98
CA THR A 87 24.11 -1.36 5.98
C THR A 87 23.69 -0.99 7.40
N ASP A 88 22.67 -0.13 7.55
CA ASP A 88 22.03 0.18 8.85
C ASP A 88 21.06 -0.93 9.24
N THR A 89 21.57 -2.15 9.49
CA THR A 89 20.76 -3.38 9.66
C THR A 89 19.83 -3.35 10.86
N ASP A 90 20.07 -2.48 11.84
CA ASP A 90 19.21 -2.29 13.02
C ASP A 90 18.02 -1.36 12.75
N VAL A 91 17.97 -0.74 11.57
CA VAL A 91 16.94 0.22 11.17
C VAL A 91 15.98 -0.39 10.16
N ALA A 92 14.74 -0.68 10.61
CA ALA A 92 13.72 -1.30 9.76
C ALA A 92 13.23 -0.36 8.65
N TRP A 93 13.50 -0.69 7.40
CA TRP A 93 13.19 0.13 6.22
C TRP A 93 11.85 -0.18 5.52
N SER A 94 11.02 -1.07 6.08
CA SER A 94 9.76 -1.48 5.44
C SER A 94 8.81 -0.31 5.18
N SER A 95 8.73 0.67 6.09
CA SER A 95 7.88 1.86 5.90
C SER A 95 8.49 2.85 4.90
N ALA A 96 9.81 2.94 4.83
CA ALA A 96 10.51 3.71 3.79
C ALA A 96 10.22 3.15 2.40
N PHE A 97 10.17 1.81 2.24
CA PHE A 97 9.77 1.14 1.00
C PHE A 97 8.33 1.50 0.59
N ILE A 98 7.35 1.38 1.49
CA ILE A 98 5.95 1.76 1.18
C ILE A 98 5.88 3.25 0.81
N SER A 99 6.56 4.12 1.55
CA SER A 99 6.64 5.54 1.25
C SER A 99 7.25 5.80 -0.13
N TYR A 100 8.32 5.07 -0.49
CA TYR A 100 8.97 5.13 -1.78
C TYR A 100 8.02 4.76 -2.94
N ILE A 101 7.36 3.59 -2.87
CA ILE A 101 6.45 3.16 -3.94
C ILE A 101 5.26 4.11 -4.10
N MET A 102 4.73 4.64 -3.02
CA MET A 102 3.66 5.65 -3.05
C MET A 102 4.13 6.93 -3.74
N LYS A 103 5.33 7.41 -3.44
CA LYS A 103 5.89 8.64 -4.03
C LYS A 103 6.20 8.46 -5.50
N LYS A 104 6.88 7.37 -5.89
CA LYS A 104 7.21 7.04 -7.29
C LYS A 104 5.96 6.75 -8.13
N GLY A 105 4.93 6.14 -7.55
CA GLY A 105 3.64 5.90 -8.21
C GLY A 105 2.77 7.16 -8.37
N GLY A 106 3.14 8.27 -7.74
CA GLY A 106 2.46 9.56 -7.93
C GLY A 106 1.35 9.84 -6.93
N ALA A 107 1.38 9.25 -5.71
CA ALA A 107 0.43 9.57 -4.64
C ALA A 107 0.52 11.05 -4.19
N GLY A 108 1.67 11.70 -4.41
CA GLY A 108 1.88 13.13 -4.11
C GLY A 108 1.63 13.45 -2.64
N LYS A 109 1.10 14.61 -2.35
CA LYS A 109 0.78 15.06 -0.97
C LYS A 109 -0.39 14.31 -0.31
N LYS A 110 -0.99 13.33 -1.00
CA LYS A 110 -2.14 12.57 -0.49
C LYS A 110 -1.74 11.48 0.51
N PHE A 111 -0.50 10.98 0.46
CA PHE A 111 0.02 9.95 1.36
C PHE A 111 0.82 10.58 2.51
N VAL A 112 0.70 10.01 3.71
CA VAL A 112 1.48 10.42 4.89
C VAL A 112 2.81 9.67 4.90
N TYR A 113 3.83 10.28 4.30
CA TYR A 113 5.19 9.72 4.24
C TYR A 113 5.83 9.72 5.62
N ASN A 114 6.22 8.55 6.11
CA ASN A 114 6.78 8.43 7.45
C ASN A 114 7.67 7.18 7.59
N PRO A 115 8.74 7.19 8.40
CA PRO A 115 9.55 6.01 8.70
C PRO A 115 8.81 4.95 9.53
N SER A 116 7.65 5.26 10.10
CA SER A 116 6.81 4.33 10.86
C SER A 116 5.48 4.06 10.15
N HIS A 117 5.18 2.78 9.92
CA HIS A 117 3.89 2.36 9.35
C HIS A 117 2.70 2.83 10.21
N SER A 118 2.83 2.79 11.55
CA SER A 118 1.74 3.16 12.46
C SER A 118 1.25 4.61 12.25
N LYS A 119 2.09 5.51 11.72
CA LYS A 119 1.69 6.90 11.46
C LYS A 119 0.59 6.98 10.41
N TYR A 120 0.80 6.43 9.21
CA TYR A 120 -0.21 6.48 8.16
C TYR A 120 -1.37 5.49 8.38
N ILE A 121 -1.14 4.39 9.14
CA ILE A 121 -2.23 3.51 9.59
C ILE A 121 -3.20 4.30 10.47
N THR A 122 -2.69 4.96 11.53
CA THR A 122 -3.51 5.73 12.47
C THR A 122 -4.24 6.89 11.79
N ASP A 123 -3.58 7.59 10.86
CA ASP A 123 -4.22 8.62 10.05
C ASP A 123 -5.39 8.06 9.22
N SER A 124 -5.18 6.93 8.55
CA SER A 124 -6.22 6.27 7.75
C SER A 124 -7.37 5.73 8.59
N ILE A 125 -7.10 5.23 9.81
CA ILE A 125 -8.13 4.84 10.79
C ILE A 125 -8.92 6.07 11.25
N SER A 126 -8.25 7.18 11.53
CA SER A 126 -8.90 8.45 11.89
C SER A 126 -9.85 8.93 10.80
N ASN A 127 -9.45 8.84 9.52
CA ASN A 127 -10.32 9.15 8.40
C ASN A 127 -11.60 8.30 8.40
N ARG A 128 -11.49 7.00 8.66
CA ARG A 128 -12.64 6.08 8.75
C ARG A 128 -13.55 6.44 9.93
N LYS A 129 -12.99 6.63 11.13
CA LYS A 129 -13.72 6.98 12.36
C LYS A 129 -14.50 8.29 12.24
N LYS A 130 -13.96 9.25 11.48
CA LYS A 130 -14.60 10.56 11.20
C LYS A 130 -15.60 10.52 10.03
N GLY A 131 -15.88 9.34 9.45
CA GLY A 131 -16.78 9.22 8.30
C GLY A 131 -16.21 9.76 6.98
N LEU A 132 -14.91 10.10 6.93
CA LEU A 132 -14.25 10.70 5.76
C LEU A 132 -13.87 9.63 4.71
N VAL A 133 -14.83 8.81 4.29
CA VAL A 133 -14.61 7.62 3.44
C VAL A 133 -14.11 7.93 2.02
N GLN A 134 -14.19 9.19 1.59
CA GLN A 134 -13.67 9.65 0.30
C GLN A 134 -12.22 10.14 0.35
N LYS A 135 -11.61 10.19 1.54
CA LYS A 135 -10.20 10.54 1.68
C LYS A 135 -9.32 9.54 0.90
N PRO A 136 -8.13 9.97 0.45
CA PRO A 136 -7.22 9.14 -0.34
C PRO A 136 -6.87 7.80 0.31
N PHE A 137 -6.77 7.75 1.63
CA PHE A 137 -6.45 6.56 2.41
C PHE A 137 -7.41 6.43 3.58
N VAL A 138 -8.12 5.31 3.65
CA VAL A 138 -9.14 5.02 4.67
C VAL A 138 -8.96 3.58 5.15
N ALA A 139 -8.73 3.38 6.44
CA ALA A 139 -8.50 2.06 7.00
C ALA A 139 -9.81 1.42 7.51
N TYR A 140 -9.94 0.12 7.28
CA TYR A 140 -11.06 -0.72 7.70
C TYR A 140 -10.54 -1.85 8.58
N LYS A 141 -11.37 -2.35 9.50
CA LYS A 141 -11.07 -3.61 10.20
C LYS A 141 -10.95 -4.74 9.18
N LEU A 142 -10.18 -5.76 9.52
CA LEU A 142 -9.87 -6.84 8.61
C LEU A 142 -11.13 -7.56 8.08
N ASN A 143 -12.15 -7.72 8.92
CA ASN A 143 -13.40 -8.39 8.58
C ASN A 143 -14.45 -7.50 7.88
N GLU A 144 -14.19 -6.19 7.76
CA GLU A 144 -15.11 -5.21 7.14
C GLU A 144 -14.86 -4.99 5.64
N TYR A 145 -13.65 -5.31 5.16
CA TYR A 145 -13.28 -4.93 3.80
C TYR A 145 -12.32 -5.95 3.17
N ALA A 146 -12.73 -6.52 2.03
CA ALA A 146 -11.90 -7.38 1.21
C ALA A 146 -10.86 -6.55 0.43
N PRO A 147 -9.55 -6.78 0.63
CA PRO A 147 -8.50 -6.01 -0.04
C PRO A 147 -8.61 -6.07 -1.57
N LYS A 148 -8.30 -4.96 -2.23
CA LYS A 148 -8.21 -4.84 -3.68
C LYS A 148 -6.79 -4.50 -4.09
N VAL A 149 -6.43 -4.81 -5.33
CA VAL A 149 -5.12 -4.44 -5.90
C VAL A 149 -4.85 -2.96 -5.69
N GLY A 150 -3.68 -2.64 -5.11
CA GLY A 150 -3.24 -1.29 -4.75
C GLY A 150 -3.65 -0.82 -3.35
N ASP A 151 -4.39 -1.62 -2.57
CA ASP A 151 -4.62 -1.35 -1.15
C ASP A 151 -3.41 -1.83 -0.32
N LEU A 152 -3.28 -1.31 0.91
CA LEU A 152 -2.31 -1.82 1.88
C LEU A 152 -2.99 -2.75 2.87
N ILE A 153 -2.32 -3.85 3.21
CA ILE A 153 -2.73 -4.73 4.30
C ILE A 153 -1.67 -4.67 5.40
N CYS A 154 -2.08 -4.50 6.66
CA CYS A 154 -1.14 -4.23 7.75
C CYS A 154 -1.32 -5.18 8.93
N TYR A 155 -0.19 -5.61 9.51
CA TYR A 155 -0.13 -6.47 10.69
C TYR A 155 0.73 -5.87 11.80
N SER A 156 0.46 -6.31 13.02
CA SER A 156 1.24 -5.91 14.20
C SER A 156 2.56 -6.67 14.28
N ARG A 157 3.61 -5.98 14.73
CA ARG A 157 4.88 -6.55 15.19
C ARG A 157 5.07 -6.39 16.70
N GLN A 158 3.98 -6.12 17.43
CA GLN A 158 3.98 -5.87 18.86
C GLN A 158 2.69 -6.44 19.45
N ARG A 159 2.78 -7.09 20.61
CA ARG A 159 1.60 -7.62 21.32
C ARG A 159 0.62 -6.50 21.68
N GLY A 160 -0.68 -6.81 21.68
CA GLY A 160 -1.75 -5.91 22.11
C GLY A 160 -2.12 -4.80 21.12
N VAL A 161 -1.51 -4.75 19.94
CA VAL A 161 -1.90 -3.80 18.88
C VAL A 161 -3.12 -4.30 18.13
N SER A 162 -4.09 -3.42 17.96
CA SER A 162 -5.34 -3.66 17.25
C SER A 162 -5.73 -2.43 16.41
N TYR A 163 -6.85 -2.53 15.70
CA TYR A 163 -7.45 -1.41 14.97
C TYR A 163 -7.71 -0.16 15.85
N ASN A 164 -7.85 -0.34 17.17
CA ASN A 164 -8.12 0.76 18.09
C ASN A 164 -6.87 1.33 18.77
N SER A 165 -5.69 0.79 18.46
CA SER A 165 -4.44 1.26 19.07
C SER A 165 -4.05 2.64 18.59
N SER A 166 -3.43 3.42 19.48
CA SER A 166 -2.92 4.76 19.20
C SER A 166 -1.44 4.72 18.80
N TYR A 167 -1.03 5.61 17.89
CA TYR A 167 0.37 5.82 17.53
C TYR A 167 1.20 6.26 18.78
N PRO A 168 2.47 5.84 18.93
CA PRO A 168 3.23 4.94 18.06
C PRO A 168 3.13 3.46 18.47
N TYR A 169 3.27 2.54 17.50
CA TYR A 169 3.42 1.09 17.72
C TYR A 169 4.19 0.42 16.58
N LYS A 170 4.80 -0.76 16.85
CA LYS A 170 5.51 -1.52 15.84
C LYS A 170 4.52 -2.27 14.95
N SER A 171 4.61 -2.05 13.65
CA SER A 171 3.73 -2.66 12.64
C SER A 171 4.43 -2.81 11.30
N HIS A 172 3.77 -3.47 10.38
CA HIS A 172 4.23 -3.65 9.00
C HIS A 172 3.05 -3.56 8.04
N CYS A 173 3.26 -3.02 6.86
CA CYS A 173 2.27 -3.03 5.78
C CYS A 173 2.90 -3.53 4.49
N ASP A 174 2.08 -4.27 3.73
CA ASP A 174 2.38 -4.73 2.37
C ASP A 174 1.36 -4.15 1.39
N ILE A 175 1.76 -3.94 0.14
CA ILE A 175 0.83 -3.56 -0.92
C ILE A 175 0.26 -4.78 -1.63
N VAL A 176 -1.07 -4.80 -1.84
CA VAL A 176 -1.74 -5.84 -2.64
C VAL A 176 -1.44 -5.63 -4.11
N VAL A 177 -0.84 -6.62 -4.75
CA VAL A 177 -0.40 -6.56 -6.15
C VAL A 177 -1.16 -7.50 -7.09
N SER A 178 -1.88 -8.48 -6.53
CA SER A 178 -2.72 -9.41 -7.27
C SER A 178 -3.82 -9.97 -6.38
N LYS A 179 -4.93 -10.39 -6.98
CA LYS A 179 -6.03 -11.08 -6.32
C LYS A 179 -6.46 -12.29 -7.15
N GLY A 180 -6.52 -13.45 -6.51
CA GLY A 180 -6.99 -14.71 -7.07
C GLY A 180 -8.14 -15.32 -6.27
N LYS A 181 -8.54 -16.54 -6.61
CA LYS A 181 -9.52 -17.31 -5.85
C LYS A 181 -8.90 -17.69 -4.49
N ASN A 182 -9.54 -17.26 -3.40
CA ASN A 182 -9.15 -17.53 -2.01
C ASN A 182 -7.71 -17.11 -1.64
N LYS A 183 -7.12 -16.15 -2.38
CA LYS A 183 -5.79 -15.61 -2.09
C LYS A 183 -5.59 -14.20 -2.62
N ILE A 184 -4.67 -13.48 -2.00
CA ILE A 184 -4.07 -12.25 -2.52
C ILE A 184 -2.55 -12.40 -2.54
N GLU A 185 -1.89 -11.67 -3.45
CA GLU A 185 -0.44 -11.52 -3.43
C GLU A 185 -0.11 -10.11 -2.96
N VAL A 186 0.83 -10.00 -2.03
CA VAL A 186 1.25 -8.73 -1.46
C VAL A 186 2.76 -8.59 -1.53
N ILE A 187 3.28 -7.38 -1.66
CA ILE A 187 4.72 -7.07 -1.67
C ILE A 187 5.04 -6.13 -0.52
N GLY A 188 6.07 -6.46 0.25
CA GLY A 188 6.62 -5.64 1.32
C GLY A 188 8.12 -5.51 1.26
N GLY A 189 8.64 -4.38 1.75
CA GLY A 189 10.08 -4.18 1.98
C GLY A 189 10.50 -4.67 3.35
N ASN A 190 11.77 -5.01 3.52
CA ASN A 190 12.34 -5.55 4.76
C ASN A 190 11.60 -6.81 5.28
N VAL A 191 11.23 -7.68 4.34
CA VAL A 191 10.71 -9.02 4.65
C VAL A 191 11.83 -10.01 4.37
N ASN A 192 12.38 -10.60 5.43
CA ASN A 192 13.62 -11.39 5.36
C ASN A 192 14.77 -10.62 4.70
N ASN A 193 14.93 -9.34 5.12
CA ASN A 193 15.96 -8.41 4.63
C ASN A 193 15.96 -8.20 3.10
N SER A 194 14.78 -8.28 2.48
CA SER A 194 14.57 -8.18 1.04
C SER A 194 13.23 -7.50 0.71
N VAL A 195 13.00 -7.15 -0.55
CA VAL A 195 11.65 -6.86 -1.05
C VAL A 195 11.01 -8.17 -1.47
N THR A 196 10.04 -8.65 -0.69
CA THR A 196 9.49 -10.00 -0.81
C THR A 196 8.00 -9.98 -1.09
N LYS A 197 7.57 -10.87 -1.99
CA LYS A 197 6.17 -11.18 -2.23
C LYS A 197 5.70 -12.26 -1.27
N LYS A 198 4.50 -12.08 -0.69
CA LYS A 198 3.82 -13.09 0.14
C LYS A 198 2.48 -13.45 -0.49
N ILE A 199 2.13 -14.72 -0.45
CA ILE A 199 0.81 -15.22 -0.83
C ILE A 199 0.00 -15.41 0.46
N ILE A 200 -1.10 -14.66 0.56
CA ILE A 200 -1.94 -14.57 1.76
C ILE A 200 -3.30 -15.19 1.46
N SER A 201 -3.76 -16.11 2.33
CA SER A 201 -5.07 -16.74 2.18
C SER A 201 -6.21 -15.78 2.51
N THR A 202 -7.31 -15.94 1.76
CA THR A 202 -8.59 -15.23 1.99
C THR A 202 -9.75 -16.22 2.00
N ASP A 203 -10.86 -15.84 2.62
CA ASP A 203 -12.11 -16.60 2.51
C ASP A 203 -12.77 -16.41 1.11
N ASN A 204 -13.91 -17.05 0.90
CA ASN A 204 -14.67 -16.96 -0.35
C ASN A 204 -15.20 -15.55 -0.67
N ARG A 205 -15.30 -14.66 0.31
CA ARG A 205 -15.65 -13.24 0.16
C ARG A 205 -14.42 -12.39 -0.15
N GLY A 206 -13.22 -12.97 -0.07
CA GLY A 206 -11.94 -12.28 -0.25
C GLY A 206 -11.45 -11.57 1.01
N ILE A 207 -12.03 -11.85 2.17
CA ILE A 207 -11.55 -11.35 3.47
C ILE A 207 -10.32 -12.16 3.89
N VAL A 208 -9.29 -11.48 4.37
CA VAL A 208 -8.06 -12.12 4.84
C VAL A 208 -8.33 -13.02 6.03
N ASN A 209 -7.94 -14.30 5.93
CA ASN A 209 -8.06 -15.30 6.97
C ASN A 209 -6.73 -15.99 7.33
N ASP A 210 -5.62 -15.47 6.82
CA ASP A 210 -4.25 -15.91 7.16
C ASP A 210 -3.98 -15.73 8.65
N LYS A 211 -3.37 -16.77 9.28
CA LYS A 211 -3.06 -16.80 10.72
C LYS A 211 -1.57 -16.67 11.04
N LYS A 212 -0.72 -16.48 10.03
CA LYS A 212 0.73 -16.40 10.22
C LYS A 212 1.20 -15.03 10.74
N TYR A 213 0.36 -14.02 10.51
CA TYR A 213 0.64 -12.66 10.94
C TYR A 213 -0.57 -12.10 11.70
N ASP A 214 -0.32 -11.21 12.65
CA ASP A 214 -1.36 -10.50 13.39
C ASP A 214 -1.98 -9.37 12.56
N TRP A 215 -2.62 -9.75 11.42
CA TRP A 215 -3.33 -8.81 10.55
C TRP A 215 -4.46 -8.12 11.31
N PHE A 216 -4.57 -6.80 11.21
CA PHE A 216 -5.59 -6.05 11.94
C PHE A 216 -6.31 -4.98 11.12
N THR A 217 -5.77 -4.57 9.96
CA THR A 217 -6.39 -3.53 9.15
C THR A 217 -6.02 -3.62 7.68
N VAL A 218 -6.96 -3.15 6.84
CA VAL A 218 -6.76 -2.89 5.42
C VAL A 218 -6.93 -1.40 5.17
N ILE A 219 -5.95 -0.76 4.54
CA ILE A 219 -6.05 0.63 4.10
C ILE A 219 -6.51 0.64 2.64
N LYS A 220 -7.78 1.00 2.44
CA LYS A 220 -8.33 1.25 1.11
C LYS A 220 -7.68 2.47 0.50
N THR A 221 -7.18 2.34 -0.71
CA THR A 221 -6.51 3.37 -1.48
C THR A 221 -7.45 3.96 -2.52
N ASN A 222 -7.82 5.25 -2.37
CA ASN A 222 -8.72 6.02 -3.23
C ASN A 222 -7.97 7.07 -4.11
N ILE A 223 -6.72 6.77 -4.51
CA ILE A 223 -5.87 7.65 -5.34
C ILE A 223 -5.85 7.25 -6.79
#